data_9c221dba31f78875dbce4aaeffd1913e
#
_entry.id   9c221dba31f78875dbce4aaeffd1913e
#
_cell.length_a   1.000
_cell.length_b   1.000
_cell.length_c   1.000
_cell.angle_alpha   90.00
_cell.angle_beta   90.00
_cell.angle_gamma   90.00
#
_symmetry.space_group_name_H-M   'P 1'
#
loop_
_entity.id
_entity.type
_entity.pdbx_description
1 polymer ?
#
loop_
_entity_poly.entity_id
_entity_poly.type
_entity_poly.pdbx_seq_one_letter_code
_entity_poly.pdbx_strand_id
1 'polypeptide(L)'
;MSWGVSHLLALLTGFCLDLLLGDPHWAPHPVRAVGVLIAALEKLLRRLFPKSPDGELAGGAALVALTIAIPTGLTALLLWGCGLLSPWLAFAAEALLCYQLLAAKSLRDESGKVYEALKAGDLPGARHAVSMIVGRDTERLDEAGVAKAAVETVAENASDGVIAPLIFLALGGAPLGMLYKAVNTMDSMVGYKNDRYLYFGRAAARLDDALNFLPARIAGVLMCLGGAAAGYDGKNAWRIFRRDRKRHKSPNSAHTEAACAGALQLQLAGPNYYFGQLVDKPTIGDDQRPVEALDILRAGRILYATAFFALLLFCGVPLLILLFP
;
A
#
# COMPACT_ATOMS: atom_id res chain seq x y z
N MET A 1 -25.49 -19.66 -5.35
CA MET A 1 -24.19 -19.52 -4.65
C MET A 1 -24.41 -18.65 -3.43
N SER A 2 -23.97 -19.03 -2.24
CA SER A 2 -24.11 -18.14 -1.09
C SER A 2 -23.33 -16.84 -1.32
N TRP A 3 -23.76 -15.73 -0.70
CA TRP A 3 -23.09 -14.43 -0.83
C TRP A 3 -21.60 -14.51 -0.52
N GLY A 4 -21.22 -15.22 0.56
CA GLY A 4 -19.82 -15.36 0.96
C GLY A 4 -18.96 -16.09 -0.07
N VAL A 5 -19.46 -17.13 -0.72
CA VAL A 5 -18.73 -17.85 -1.78
C VAL A 5 -18.55 -16.95 -3.00
N SER A 6 -19.63 -16.25 -3.43
CA SER A 6 -19.56 -15.34 -4.59
C SER A 6 -18.55 -14.23 -4.38
N HIS A 7 -18.56 -13.63 -3.19
CA HIS A 7 -17.67 -12.56 -2.79
C HIS A 7 -16.18 -12.99 -2.81
N LEU A 8 -15.85 -14.12 -2.18
CA LEU A 8 -14.45 -14.61 -2.16
C LEU A 8 -13.97 -15.04 -3.56
N LEU A 9 -14.86 -15.57 -4.41
CA LEU A 9 -14.51 -15.85 -5.80
C LEU A 9 -14.30 -14.57 -6.61
N ALA A 10 -15.06 -13.50 -6.35
CA ALA A 10 -14.83 -12.20 -6.97
C ALA A 10 -13.48 -11.60 -6.55
N LEU A 11 -13.12 -11.73 -5.26
CA LEU A 11 -11.80 -11.33 -4.77
C LEU A 11 -10.67 -12.13 -5.42
N LEU A 12 -10.80 -13.45 -5.51
CA LEU A 12 -9.82 -14.30 -6.19
C LEU A 12 -9.66 -13.92 -7.65
N THR A 13 -10.78 -13.69 -8.35
CA THR A 13 -10.77 -13.23 -9.74
C THR A 13 -10.09 -11.86 -9.87
N GLY A 14 -10.42 -10.92 -9.00
CA GLY A 14 -9.80 -9.59 -8.97
C GLY A 14 -8.29 -9.64 -8.72
N PHE A 15 -7.84 -10.50 -7.80
CA PHE A 15 -6.42 -10.69 -7.55
C PHE A 15 -5.70 -11.28 -8.78
N CYS A 16 -6.29 -12.27 -9.46
CA CYS A 16 -5.73 -12.80 -10.70
C CYS A 16 -5.66 -11.73 -11.81
N LEU A 17 -6.69 -10.88 -11.91
CA LEU A 17 -6.69 -9.76 -12.85
C LEU A 17 -5.59 -8.74 -12.53
N ASP A 18 -5.36 -8.40 -11.25
CA ASP A 18 -4.24 -7.53 -10.85
C ASP A 18 -2.90 -8.11 -11.31
N LEU A 19 -2.66 -9.40 -11.05
CA LEU A 19 -1.42 -10.07 -11.48
C LEU A 19 -1.22 -10.09 -13.01
N LEU A 20 -2.29 -10.12 -13.78
CA LEU A 20 -2.25 -10.18 -15.24
C LEU A 20 -2.15 -8.79 -15.88
N LEU A 21 -2.97 -7.84 -15.45
CA LEU A 21 -3.17 -6.56 -16.12
C LEU A 21 -2.35 -5.42 -15.47
N GLY A 22 -2.21 -5.40 -14.13
CA GLY A 22 -1.70 -4.23 -13.40
C GLY A 22 -2.61 -3.01 -13.59
N ASP A 23 -2.07 -1.79 -13.40
CA ASP A 23 -2.84 -0.55 -13.52
C ASP A 23 -2.45 0.24 -14.78
N PRO A 24 -3.07 -0.03 -15.93
CA PRO A 24 -2.75 0.72 -17.15
C PRO A 24 -3.14 2.20 -16.98
N HIS A 25 -2.20 3.10 -17.29
CA HIS A 25 -2.36 4.55 -17.06
C HIS A 25 -3.54 5.19 -17.80
N TRP A 26 -3.97 4.61 -18.91
CA TRP A 26 -5.10 5.08 -19.72
C TRP A 26 -6.47 4.71 -19.14
N ALA A 27 -6.55 3.67 -18.30
CA ALA A 27 -7.82 3.19 -17.78
C ALA A 27 -8.34 4.08 -16.64
N PRO A 28 -9.66 4.31 -16.54
CA PRO A 28 -10.26 4.94 -15.37
C PRO A 28 -9.92 4.14 -14.11
N HIS A 29 -9.49 4.84 -13.05
CA HIS A 29 -9.07 4.17 -11.81
C HIS A 29 -9.74 4.81 -10.60
N PRO A 30 -10.41 4.03 -9.73
CA PRO A 30 -11.18 4.58 -8.61
C PRO A 30 -10.30 5.34 -7.61
N VAL A 31 -9.06 4.89 -7.36
CA VAL A 31 -8.13 5.58 -6.46
C VAL A 31 -7.75 6.97 -6.98
N ARG A 32 -7.61 7.13 -8.30
CA ARG A 32 -7.41 8.46 -8.89
C ARG A 32 -8.61 9.38 -8.71
N ALA A 33 -9.82 8.83 -8.86
CA ALA A 33 -11.06 9.58 -8.59
C ALA A 33 -11.16 9.99 -7.11
N VAL A 34 -10.78 9.11 -6.19
CA VAL A 34 -10.67 9.44 -4.75
C VAL A 34 -9.65 10.57 -4.53
N GLY A 35 -8.49 10.53 -5.18
CA GLY A 35 -7.51 11.62 -5.09
C GLY A 35 -8.05 12.98 -5.54
N VAL A 36 -8.78 13.01 -6.66
CA VAL A 36 -9.47 14.22 -7.16
C VAL A 36 -10.52 14.70 -6.14
N LEU A 37 -11.31 13.78 -5.57
CA LEU A 37 -12.30 14.10 -4.54
C LEU A 37 -11.62 14.71 -3.30
N ILE A 38 -10.52 14.14 -2.81
CA ILE A 38 -9.78 14.65 -1.65
C ILE A 38 -9.31 16.07 -1.93
N ALA A 39 -8.71 16.35 -3.09
CA ALA A 39 -8.23 17.68 -3.45
C ALA A 39 -9.38 18.72 -3.54
N ALA A 40 -10.53 18.32 -4.09
CA ALA A 40 -11.71 19.17 -4.17
C ALA A 40 -12.29 19.46 -2.77
N LEU A 41 -12.42 18.44 -1.92
CA LEU A 41 -12.90 18.57 -0.56
C LEU A 41 -11.93 19.39 0.31
N GLU A 42 -10.61 19.19 0.21
CA GLU A 42 -9.62 20.01 0.90
C GLU A 42 -9.84 21.51 0.57
N LYS A 43 -9.92 21.83 -0.73
CA LYS A 43 -10.14 23.21 -1.19
C LYS A 43 -11.44 23.81 -0.66
N LEU A 44 -12.51 23.03 -0.61
CA LEU A 44 -13.81 23.46 -0.10
C LEU A 44 -13.77 23.67 1.41
N LEU A 45 -13.30 22.66 2.16
CA LEU A 45 -13.32 22.66 3.62
C LEU A 45 -12.39 23.73 4.22
N ARG A 46 -11.23 23.99 3.58
CA ARG A 46 -10.35 25.11 3.98
C ARG A 46 -10.98 26.51 3.75
N ARG A 47 -12.08 26.62 3.01
CA ARG A 47 -12.85 27.88 2.87
C ARG A 47 -13.97 27.96 3.90
N LEU A 48 -14.51 26.81 4.31
CA LEU A 48 -15.67 26.75 5.23
C LEU A 48 -15.24 26.79 6.71
N PHE A 49 -14.07 26.24 7.04
CA PHE A 49 -13.57 26.17 8.41
C PHE A 49 -12.55 27.28 8.68
N PRO A 50 -12.50 27.83 9.93
CA PRO A 50 -11.53 28.85 10.34
C PRO A 50 -10.08 28.36 10.18
N LYS A 51 -9.17 29.30 9.86
CA LYS A 51 -7.72 29.05 9.84
C LYS A 51 -7.12 29.10 11.26
N SER A 52 -7.68 28.33 12.16
CA SER A 52 -7.17 28.11 13.52
C SER A 52 -6.87 26.62 13.71
N PRO A 53 -6.05 26.22 14.67
CA PRO A 53 -5.78 24.82 14.95
C PRO A 53 -7.05 23.96 15.08
N ASP A 54 -8.05 24.46 15.83
CA ASP A 54 -9.32 23.75 16.03
C ASP A 54 -10.17 23.71 14.77
N GLY A 55 -10.20 24.81 14.00
CA GLY A 55 -10.90 24.87 12.71
C GLY A 55 -10.29 23.91 11.69
N GLU A 56 -8.97 23.82 11.62
CA GLU A 56 -8.28 22.87 10.75
C GLU A 56 -8.49 21.41 11.20
N LEU A 57 -8.51 21.14 12.50
CA LEU A 57 -8.87 19.81 13.01
C LEU A 57 -10.29 19.41 12.65
N ALA A 58 -11.25 20.33 12.78
CA ALA A 58 -12.65 20.08 12.40
C ALA A 58 -12.81 19.89 10.89
N GLY A 59 -12.14 20.74 10.07
CA GLY A 59 -12.09 20.60 8.62
C GLY A 59 -11.48 19.29 8.17
N GLY A 60 -10.39 18.85 8.83
CA GLY A 60 -9.76 17.55 8.60
C GLY A 60 -10.65 16.37 8.97
N ALA A 61 -11.38 16.44 10.09
CA ALA A 61 -12.35 15.42 10.46
C ALA A 61 -13.51 15.33 9.45
N ALA A 62 -14.00 16.48 8.96
CA ALA A 62 -15.01 16.53 7.90
C ALA A 62 -14.46 15.93 6.58
N LEU A 63 -13.19 16.20 6.24
CA LEU A 63 -12.53 15.58 5.08
C LEU A 63 -12.55 14.05 5.21
N VAL A 64 -12.14 13.52 6.37
CA VAL A 64 -12.16 12.07 6.64
C VAL A 64 -13.55 11.49 6.45
N ALA A 65 -14.56 12.08 7.08
CA ALA A 65 -15.95 11.59 7.02
C ALA A 65 -16.47 11.55 5.56
N LEU A 66 -16.28 12.63 4.80
CA LEU A 66 -16.76 12.72 3.41
C LEU A 66 -15.96 11.81 2.47
N THR A 67 -14.63 11.74 2.63
CA THR A 67 -13.77 10.89 1.79
C THR A 67 -14.04 9.40 2.02
N ILE A 68 -14.48 9.01 3.21
CA ILE A 68 -14.93 7.64 3.48
C ILE A 68 -16.35 7.42 2.95
N ALA A 69 -17.30 8.28 3.32
CA ALA A 69 -18.71 8.05 3.06
C ALA A 69 -19.03 8.05 1.56
N ILE A 70 -18.47 8.97 0.78
CA ILE A 70 -18.82 9.13 -0.63
C ILE A 70 -18.36 7.93 -1.48
N PRO A 71 -17.05 7.58 -1.57
CA PRO A 71 -16.64 6.47 -2.44
C PRO A 71 -17.11 5.12 -1.93
N THR A 72 -17.16 4.89 -0.61
CA THR A 72 -17.68 3.64 -0.03
C THR A 72 -19.18 3.48 -0.31
N GLY A 73 -19.96 4.55 -0.09
CA GLY A 73 -21.40 4.55 -0.38
C GLY A 73 -21.71 4.36 -1.86
N LEU A 74 -20.97 5.04 -2.74
CA LEU A 74 -21.12 4.86 -4.20
C LEU A 74 -20.77 3.44 -4.64
N THR A 75 -19.71 2.85 -4.07
CA THR A 75 -19.34 1.46 -4.34
C THR A 75 -20.41 0.49 -3.89
N ALA A 76 -20.95 0.65 -2.68
CA ALA A 76 -22.03 -0.18 -2.18
C ALA A 76 -23.31 -0.04 -3.02
N LEU A 77 -23.66 1.19 -3.38
CA LEU A 77 -24.84 1.48 -4.23
C LEU A 77 -24.68 0.88 -5.63
N LEU A 78 -23.49 0.97 -6.23
CA LEU A 78 -23.18 0.36 -7.52
C LEU A 78 -23.39 -1.17 -7.47
N LEU A 79 -22.80 -1.84 -6.47
CA LEU A 79 -22.92 -3.29 -6.34
C LEU A 79 -24.37 -3.72 -6.05
N TRP A 80 -25.08 -2.98 -5.21
CA TRP A 80 -26.50 -3.21 -4.96
C TRP A 80 -27.33 -3.07 -6.23
N GLY A 81 -27.14 -1.98 -7.00
CA GLY A 81 -27.81 -1.76 -8.28
C GLY A 81 -27.50 -2.84 -9.31
N CYS A 82 -26.23 -3.26 -9.42
CA CYS A 82 -25.85 -4.39 -10.27
C CYS A 82 -26.56 -5.68 -9.84
N GLY A 83 -26.67 -5.92 -8.52
CA GLY A 83 -27.34 -7.10 -7.96
C GLY A 83 -28.83 -7.15 -8.26
N LEU A 84 -29.52 -6.00 -8.35
CA LEU A 84 -30.92 -5.93 -8.77
C LEU A 84 -31.12 -6.34 -10.23
N LEU A 85 -30.13 -6.11 -11.08
CA LEU A 85 -30.18 -6.46 -12.50
C LEU A 85 -29.78 -7.91 -12.75
N SER A 86 -28.65 -8.34 -12.16
CA SER A 86 -28.13 -9.70 -12.32
C SER A 86 -27.07 -10.02 -11.25
N PRO A 87 -27.10 -11.22 -10.63
CA PRO A 87 -26.02 -11.68 -9.75
C PRO A 87 -24.66 -11.76 -10.46
N TRP A 88 -24.65 -12.08 -11.75
CA TRP A 88 -23.41 -12.12 -12.55
C TRP A 88 -22.84 -10.73 -12.81
N LEU A 89 -23.68 -9.73 -12.96
CA LEU A 89 -23.24 -8.33 -13.12
C LEU A 89 -22.64 -7.82 -11.81
N ALA A 90 -23.26 -8.14 -10.67
CA ALA A 90 -22.69 -7.80 -9.35
C ALA A 90 -21.34 -8.48 -9.14
N PHE A 91 -21.22 -9.77 -9.47
CA PHE A 91 -19.97 -10.51 -9.39
C PHE A 91 -18.87 -9.85 -10.25
N ALA A 92 -19.17 -9.54 -11.51
CA ALA A 92 -18.22 -8.92 -12.43
C ALA A 92 -17.78 -7.53 -11.96
N ALA A 93 -18.74 -6.72 -11.47
CA ALA A 93 -18.45 -5.39 -10.92
C ALA A 93 -17.57 -5.49 -9.65
N GLU A 94 -17.87 -6.43 -8.76
CA GLU A 94 -17.08 -6.65 -7.56
C GLU A 94 -15.66 -7.15 -7.90
N ALA A 95 -15.51 -8.11 -8.80
CA ALA A 95 -14.22 -8.61 -9.26
C ALA A 95 -13.38 -7.50 -9.90
N LEU A 96 -13.98 -6.63 -10.72
CA LEU A 96 -13.30 -5.48 -11.31
C LEU A 96 -12.84 -4.48 -10.25
N LEU A 97 -13.69 -4.18 -9.25
CA LEU A 97 -13.32 -3.30 -8.16
C LEU A 97 -12.22 -3.92 -7.27
N CYS A 98 -12.30 -5.22 -6.95
CA CYS A 98 -11.23 -5.92 -6.24
C CYS A 98 -9.90 -5.82 -6.98
N TYR A 99 -9.90 -6.00 -8.29
CA TYR A 99 -8.74 -5.82 -9.15
C TYR A 99 -8.14 -4.42 -9.02
N GLN A 100 -8.96 -3.38 -9.15
CA GLN A 100 -8.49 -1.98 -9.13
C GLN A 100 -8.10 -1.47 -7.74
N LEU A 101 -8.42 -2.18 -6.67
CA LEU A 101 -8.05 -1.82 -5.30
C LEU A 101 -6.78 -2.53 -4.81
N LEU A 102 -6.27 -3.50 -5.56
CA LEU A 102 -4.98 -4.17 -5.36
C LEU A 102 -3.92 -3.55 -6.26
N ALA A 103 -2.66 -3.68 -5.89
CA ALA A 103 -1.57 -3.03 -6.61
C ALA A 103 -0.29 -3.90 -6.66
N ALA A 104 -0.42 -5.26 -6.65
CA ALA A 104 0.75 -6.13 -6.60
C ALA A 104 1.59 -6.05 -7.87
N LYS A 105 0.94 -6.10 -9.05
CA LYS A 105 1.64 -6.00 -10.33
C LYS A 105 2.15 -4.60 -10.59
N SER A 106 1.35 -3.57 -10.30
CA SER A 106 1.76 -2.18 -10.51
C SER A 106 2.99 -1.82 -9.69
N LEU A 107 3.05 -2.25 -8.43
CA LEU A 107 4.20 -2.02 -7.56
C LEU A 107 5.47 -2.68 -8.11
N ARG A 108 5.35 -3.91 -8.62
CA ARG A 108 6.46 -4.59 -9.30
C ARG A 108 6.88 -3.89 -10.57
N ASP A 109 5.93 -3.49 -11.41
CA ASP A 109 6.21 -2.92 -12.73
C ASP A 109 6.84 -1.52 -12.58
N GLU A 110 6.31 -0.68 -11.67
CA GLU A 110 6.88 0.64 -11.41
C GLU A 110 8.28 0.57 -10.77
N SER A 111 8.48 -0.33 -9.79
CA SER A 111 9.82 -0.55 -9.25
C SER A 111 10.77 -1.19 -10.27
N GLY A 112 10.25 -2.03 -11.17
CA GLY A 112 11.00 -2.62 -12.27
C GLY A 112 11.58 -1.59 -13.24
N LYS A 113 10.89 -0.46 -13.48
CA LYS A 113 11.43 0.65 -14.29
C LYS A 113 12.68 1.26 -13.65
N VAL A 114 12.73 1.35 -12.32
CA VAL A 114 13.93 1.80 -11.59
C VAL A 114 15.09 0.84 -11.82
N TYR A 115 14.83 -0.47 -11.72
CA TYR A 115 15.83 -1.51 -11.99
C TYR A 115 16.37 -1.42 -13.41
N GLU A 116 15.50 -1.31 -14.43
CA GLU A 116 15.94 -1.26 -15.84
C GLU A 116 16.80 -0.01 -16.12
N ALA A 117 16.46 1.15 -15.54
CA ALA A 117 17.25 2.37 -15.67
C ALA A 117 18.64 2.20 -14.99
N LEU A 118 18.70 1.64 -13.76
CA LEU A 118 19.97 1.37 -13.08
C LEU A 118 20.84 0.38 -13.86
N LYS A 119 20.23 -0.69 -14.38
CA LYS A 119 20.92 -1.70 -15.21
C LYS A 119 21.50 -1.11 -16.50
N ALA A 120 20.84 -0.11 -17.06
CA ALA A 120 21.32 0.62 -18.23
C ALA A 120 22.40 1.66 -17.92
N GLY A 121 22.74 1.89 -16.66
CA GLY A 121 23.66 2.95 -16.22
C GLY A 121 23.06 4.37 -16.31
N ASP A 122 21.73 4.47 -16.49
CA ASP A 122 21.00 5.74 -16.55
C ASP A 122 20.56 6.18 -15.14
N LEU A 123 21.50 6.74 -14.36
CA LEU A 123 21.20 7.25 -13.02
C LEU A 123 20.16 8.40 -13.03
N PRO A 124 20.18 9.38 -13.96
CA PRO A 124 19.11 10.38 -14.05
C PRO A 124 17.73 9.77 -14.29
N GLY A 125 17.60 8.83 -15.22
CA GLY A 125 16.37 8.08 -15.47
C GLY A 125 15.92 7.27 -14.26
N ALA A 126 16.85 6.62 -13.56
CA ALA A 126 16.55 5.87 -12.33
C ALA A 126 16.04 6.78 -11.20
N ARG A 127 16.65 7.98 -11.01
CA ARG A 127 16.17 8.99 -10.06
C ARG A 127 14.76 9.48 -10.42
N HIS A 128 14.50 9.70 -11.70
CA HIS A 128 13.17 10.06 -12.15
C HIS A 128 12.16 8.93 -11.91
N ALA A 129 12.49 7.69 -12.27
CA ALA A 129 11.60 6.55 -12.05
C ALA A 129 11.29 6.34 -10.56
N VAL A 130 12.29 6.40 -9.69
CA VAL A 130 12.06 6.25 -8.24
C VAL A 130 11.28 7.41 -7.65
N SER A 131 11.43 8.64 -8.14
CA SER A 131 10.66 9.81 -7.68
C SER A 131 9.15 9.67 -7.90
N MET A 132 8.73 8.83 -8.85
CA MET A 132 7.32 8.54 -9.11
C MET A 132 6.67 7.62 -8.08
N ILE A 133 7.49 6.94 -7.26
CA ILE A 133 7.00 5.93 -6.30
C ILE A 133 7.42 6.21 -4.85
N VAL A 134 8.24 7.24 -4.59
CA VAL A 134 8.67 7.63 -3.24
C VAL A 134 8.26 9.06 -2.90
N GLY A 135 8.09 9.34 -1.60
CA GLY A 135 7.78 10.68 -1.11
C GLY A 135 9.00 11.51 -0.67
N ARG A 136 10.24 11.06 -0.97
CA ARG A 136 11.49 11.73 -0.59
C ARG A 136 12.15 12.41 -1.78
N ASP A 137 13.12 13.30 -1.51
CA ASP A 137 13.94 13.92 -2.54
C ASP A 137 14.89 12.87 -3.15
N THR A 138 14.92 12.76 -4.49
CA THR A 138 15.67 11.71 -5.19
C THR A 138 16.88 12.24 -5.96
N GLU A 139 16.98 13.55 -6.16
CA GLU A 139 17.99 14.19 -7.02
C GLU A 139 19.44 13.93 -6.59
N ARG A 140 19.67 13.70 -5.28
CA ARG A 140 20.99 13.50 -4.69
C ARG A 140 21.36 12.04 -4.46
N LEU A 141 20.44 11.10 -4.73
CA LEU A 141 20.69 9.68 -4.49
C LEU A 141 21.71 9.15 -5.51
N ASP A 142 22.68 8.39 -5.05
CA ASP A 142 23.51 7.54 -5.89
C ASP A 142 22.75 6.26 -6.31
N GLU A 143 23.38 5.38 -7.07
CA GLU A 143 22.76 4.14 -7.56
C GLU A 143 22.27 3.25 -6.40
N ALA A 144 23.08 3.10 -5.35
CA ALA A 144 22.71 2.32 -4.17
C ALA A 144 21.56 2.96 -3.41
N GLY A 145 21.56 4.30 -3.28
CA GLY A 145 20.46 5.07 -2.67
C GLY A 145 19.14 4.95 -3.43
N VAL A 146 19.20 4.98 -4.78
CA VAL A 146 18.03 4.77 -5.64
C VAL A 146 17.49 3.35 -5.49
N ALA A 147 18.36 2.33 -5.54
CA ALA A 147 17.97 0.94 -5.37
C ALA A 147 17.36 0.70 -3.97
N LYS A 148 17.98 1.26 -2.94
CA LYS A 148 17.50 1.20 -1.56
C LYS A 148 16.11 1.81 -1.43
N ALA A 149 15.89 3.01 -1.99
CA ALA A 149 14.59 3.68 -1.97
C ALA A 149 13.49 2.85 -2.64
N ALA A 150 13.80 2.21 -3.77
CA ALA A 150 12.87 1.33 -4.47
C ALA A 150 12.54 0.07 -3.64
N VAL A 151 13.54 -0.58 -3.02
CA VAL A 151 13.34 -1.75 -2.15
C VAL A 151 12.46 -1.40 -0.94
N GLU A 152 12.72 -0.27 -0.28
CA GLU A 152 11.91 0.24 0.84
C GLU A 152 10.45 0.43 0.41
N THR A 153 10.23 1.07 -0.75
CA THR A 153 8.88 1.31 -1.29
C THR A 153 8.15 0.01 -1.58
N VAL A 154 8.82 -0.99 -2.19
CA VAL A 154 8.22 -2.31 -2.42
C VAL A 154 7.86 -2.99 -1.10
N ALA A 155 8.74 -2.92 -0.10
CA ALA A 155 8.50 -3.53 1.20
C ALA A 155 7.35 -2.87 1.97
N GLU A 156 7.31 -1.53 2.03
CA GLU A 156 6.24 -0.77 2.70
C GLU A 156 4.89 -0.97 2.00
N ASN A 157 4.84 -0.78 0.68
CA ASN A 157 3.61 -0.92 -0.09
C ASN A 157 3.14 -2.37 -0.28
N ALA A 158 3.96 -3.37 0.03
CA ALA A 158 3.46 -4.74 0.19
C ALA A 158 2.35 -4.82 1.26
N SER A 159 2.50 -4.06 2.37
CA SER A 159 1.42 -3.90 3.36
C SER A 159 0.27 -3.09 2.78
N ASP A 160 0.51 -1.83 2.42
CA ASP A 160 -0.52 -0.82 2.20
C ASP A 160 -1.17 -0.89 0.81
N GLY A 161 -0.46 -1.45 -0.16
CA GLY A 161 -0.94 -1.62 -1.54
C GLY A 161 -1.53 -3.00 -1.84
N VAL A 162 -1.22 -4.02 -1.01
CA VAL A 162 -1.61 -5.41 -1.31
C VAL A 162 -2.25 -6.11 -0.12
N ILE A 163 -1.54 -6.27 1.00
CA ILE A 163 -2.02 -7.13 2.11
C ILE A 163 -3.18 -6.49 2.85
N ALA A 164 -3.09 -5.21 3.21
CA ALA A 164 -4.17 -4.52 3.89
C ALA A 164 -5.42 -4.39 3.01
N PRO A 165 -5.35 -3.93 1.73
CA PRO A 165 -6.51 -3.98 0.84
C PRO A 165 -7.13 -5.38 0.75
N LEU A 166 -6.32 -6.44 0.61
CA LEU A 166 -6.80 -7.81 0.51
C LEU A 166 -7.57 -8.24 1.77
N ILE A 167 -7.10 -7.87 2.96
CA ILE A 167 -7.80 -8.13 4.23
C ILE A 167 -9.16 -7.43 4.25
N PHE A 168 -9.21 -6.13 3.93
CA PHE A 168 -10.46 -5.38 3.92
C PHE A 168 -11.43 -5.87 2.83
N LEU A 169 -10.91 -6.21 1.67
CA LEU A 169 -11.68 -6.85 0.59
C LEU A 169 -12.27 -8.19 1.05
N ALA A 170 -11.50 -9.05 1.71
CA ALA A 170 -11.97 -10.34 2.20
C ALA A 170 -13.05 -10.20 3.29
N LEU A 171 -12.96 -9.19 4.14
CA LEU A 171 -13.88 -8.95 5.25
C LEU A 171 -15.21 -8.34 4.82
N GLY A 172 -15.24 -7.44 3.86
CA GLY A 172 -16.45 -6.69 3.51
C GLY A 172 -16.56 -6.26 2.06
N GLY A 173 -15.87 -6.95 1.15
CA GLY A 173 -15.94 -6.73 -0.27
C GLY A 173 -15.34 -5.42 -0.75
N ALA A 174 -15.66 -5.09 -1.99
CA ALA A 174 -15.18 -3.86 -2.59
C ALA A 174 -15.57 -2.59 -1.81
N PRO A 175 -16.73 -2.48 -1.12
CA PRO A 175 -17.02 -1.32 -0.27
C PRO A 175 -16.00 -1.13 0.86
N LEU A 176 -15.64 -2.19 1.58
CA LEU A 176 -14.69 -2.07 2.68
C LEU A 176 -13.25 -1.90 2.16
N GLY A 177 -12.90 -2.52 1.03
CA GLY A 177 -11.66 -2.26 0.31
C GLY A 177 -11.55 -0.80 -0.15
N MET A 178 -12.65 -0.21 -0.64
CA MET A 178 -12.72 1.21 -1.03
C MET A 178 -12.56 2.14 0.17
N LEU A 179 -13.19 1.83 1.31
CA LEU A 179 -13.00 2.57 2.56
C LEU A 179 -11.52 2.61 2.94
N TYR A 180 -10.87 1.44 2.99
CA TYR A 180 -9.44 1.36 3.31
C TYR A 180 -8.61 2.18 2.32
N LYS A 181 -8.84 2.02 1.03
CA LYS A 181 -8.06 2.70 -0.01
C LYS A 181 -8.28 4.22 0.00
N ALA A 182 -9.50 4.68 0.34
CA ALA A 182 -9.81 6.09 0.52
C ALA A 182 -9.02 6.71 1.69
N VAL A 183 -8.93 6.00 2.82
CA VAL A 183 -8.14 6.45 3.99
C VAL A 183 -6.66 6.47 3.67
N ASN A 184 -6.12 5.42 3.09
CA ASN A 184 -4.72 5.31 2.70
C ASN A 184 -4.31 6.38 1.67
N THR A 185 -5.16 6.65 0.67
CA THR A 185 -4.93 7.73 -0.30
C THR A 185 -4.96 9.11 0.38
N MET A 186 -5.86 9.29 1.32
CA MET A 186 -5.97 10.55 2.06
C MET A 186 -4.74 10.81 2.93
N ASP A 187 -4.23 9.80 3.65
CA ASP A 187 -2.99 9.92 4.40
C ASP A 187 -1.82 10.28 3.48
N SER A 188 -1.68 9.61 2.35
CA SER A 188 -0.64 9.89 1.35
C SER A 188 -0.71 11.31 0.78
N MET A 189 -1.90 11.95 0.75
CA MET A 189 -2.07 13.30 0.21
C MET A 189 -1.97 14.41 1.27
N VAL A 190 -2.48 14.17 2.48
CA VAL A 190 -2.62 15.21 3.51
C VAL A 190 -2.05 14.82 4.88
N GLY A 191 -1.55 13.59 5.07
CA GLY A 191 -1.04 13.09 6.36
C GLY A 191 0.34 13.63 6.78
N TYR A 192 0.92 14.55 6.02
CA TYR A 192 2.25 15.11 6.28
C TYR A 192 2.29 15.99 7.54
N LYS A 193 3.39 15.90 8.30
CA LYS A 193 3.65 16.74 9.49
C LYS A 193 4.40 18.03 9.12
N ASN A 194 3.84 18.79 8.18
CA ASN A 194 4.32 20.13 7.82
C ASN A 194 3.28 21.19 8.24
N ASP A 195 3.64 22.47 8.14
CA ASP A 195 2.78 23.58 8.57
C ASP A 195 1.40 23.57 7.92
N ARG A 196 1.30 23.09 6.68
CA ARG A 196 0.03 23.03 5.94
C ARG A 196 -0.92 21.95 6.47
N TYR A 197 -0.40 20.80 6.95
CA TYR A 197 -1.20 19.62 7.24
C TYR A 197 -1.14 19.19 8.70
N LEU A 198 -0.34 19.85 9.54
CA LEU A 198 -0.13 19.45 10.95
C LEU A 198 -1.44 19.25 11.74
N TYR A 199 -2.41 20.10 11.50
CA TYR A 199 -3.73 20.02 12.12
C TYR A 199 -4.76 19.39 11.18
N PHE A 200 -4.80 19.85 9.93
CA PHE A 200 -5.80 19.42 8.95
C PHE A 200 -5.66 17.94 8.57
N GLY A 201 -4.45 17.43 8.36
CA GLY A 201 -4.19 16.03 8.02
C GLY A 201 -4.18 15.06 9.20
N ARG A 202 -4.23 15.57 10.44
CA ARG A 202 -4.05 14.76 11.64
C ARG A 202 -5.06 13.62 11.80
N ALA A 203 -6.32 13.87 11.45
CA ALA A 203 -7.38 12.87 11.53
C ALA A 203 -7.16 11.74 10.51
N ALA A 204 -6.75 12.09 9.28
CA ALA A 204 -6.42 11.15 8.22
C ALA A 204 -5.26 10.23 8.62
N ALA A 205 -4.13 10.83 9.05
CA ALA A 205 -2.95 10.08 9.47
C ALA A 205 -3.22 9.12 10.65
N ARG A 206 -3.99 9.56 11.65
CA ARG A 206 -4.35 8.70 12.79
C ARG A 206 -5.28 7.56 12.40
N LEU A 207 -6.20 7.79 11.49
CA LEU A 207 -7.11 6.76 11.03
C LEU A 207 -6.38 5.73 10.17
N ASP A 208 -5.48 6.17 9.28
CA ASP A 208 -4.62 5.27 8.51
C ASP A 208 -3.74 4.42 9.43
N ASP A 209 -3.08 5.03 10.41
CA ASP A 209 -2.31 4.31 11.44
C ASP A 209 -3.15 3.25 12.17
N ALA A 210 -4.43 3.54 12.47
CA ALA A 210 -5.33 2.60 13.14
C ALA A 210 -5.77 1.45 12.21
N LEU A 211 -6.14 1.75 10.96
CA LEU A 211 -6.55 0.73 10.00
C LEU A 211 -5.39 -0.19 9.60
N ASN A 212 -4.18 0.34 9.52
CA ASN A 212 -2.97 -0.43 9.23
C ASN A 212 -2.38 -1.15 10.45
N PHE A 213 -2.90 -0.91 11.66
CA PHE A 213 -2.30 -1.49 12.87
C PHE A 213 -2.22 -3.00 12.84
N LEU A 214 -3.30 -3.70 12.54
CA LEU A 214 -3.32 -5.16 12.44
C LEU A 214 -2.76 -5.66 11.10
N PRO A 215 -3.16 -5.11 9.95
CA PRO A 215 -2.61 -5.53 8.65
C PRO A 215 -1.09 -5.49 8.56
N ALA A 216 -0.43 -4.42 9.02
CA ALA A 216 1.03 -4.32 8.96
C ALA A 216 1.75 -5.42 9.76
N ARG A 217 1.20 -5.82 10.89
CA ARG A 217 1.75 -6.92 11.71
C ARG A 217 1.63 -8.26 11.03
N ILE A 218 0.46 -8.51 10.44
CA ILE A 218 0.21 -9.72 9.63
C ILE A 218 1.11 -9.71 8.39
N ALA A 219 1.20 -8.59 7.67
CA ALA A 219 2.05 -8.44 6.49
C ALA A 219 3.52 -8.70 6.81
N GLY A 220 4.03 -8.19 7.94
CA GLY A 220 5.42 -8.45 8.37
C GLY A 220 5.70 -9.93 8.64
N VAL A 221 4.77 -10.65 9.29
CA VAL A 221 4.88 -12.10 9.51
C VAL A 221 4.82 -12.86 8.19
N LEU A 222 3.83 -12.54 7.34
CA LEU A 222 3.69 -13.16 6.02
C LEU A 222 4.88 -12.86 5.11
N MET A 223 5.52 -11.69 5.25
CA MET A 223 6.73 -11.35 4.49
C MET A 223 7.95 -12.15 4.94
N CYS A 224 8.07 -12.50 6.22
CA CYS A 224 9.10 -13.43 6.67
C CYS A 224 8.91 -14.83 6.02
N LEU A 225 7.66 -15.31 5.94
CA LEU A 225 7.32 -16.57 5.26
C LEU A 225 7.54 -16.46 3.74
N GLY A 226 7.11 -15.35 3.14
CA GLY A 226 7.30 -15.06 1.73
C GLY A 226 8.77 -14.99 1.33
N GLY A 227 9.61 -14.37 2.17
CA GLY A 227 11.06 -14.34 1.99
C GLY A 227 11.68 -15.75 1.99
N ALA A 228 11.30 -16.58 2.96
CA ALA A 228 11.74 -17.97 3.03
C ALA A 228 11.28 -18.78 1.81
N ALA A 229 10.02 -18.67 1.41
CA ALA A 229 9.46 -19.36 0.26
C ALA A 229 10.08 -18.92 -1.08
N ALA A 230 10.50 -17.65 -1.17
CA ALA A 230 11.22 -17.11 -2.32
C ALA A 230 12.72 -17.49 -2.34
N GLY A 231 13.20 -18.31 -1.38
CA GLY A 231 14.56 -18.81 -1.31
C GLY A 231 15.56 -17.86 -0.62
N TYR A 232 15.07 -16.85 0.13
CA TYR A 232 15.91 -15.95 0.91
C TYR A 232 16.00 -16.35 2.38
N ASP A 233 16.77 -15.60 3.17
CA ASP A 233 17.02 -15.94 4.57
C ASP A 233 15.82 -15.63 5.48
N GLY A 234 14.89 -16.56 5.55
CA GLY A 234 13.69 -16.48 6.40
C GLY A 234 14.00 -16.43 7.90
N LYS A 235 15.10 -17.06 8.36
CA LYS A 235 15.52 -17.01 9.77
C LYS A 235 16.00 -15.61 10.13
N ASN A 236 16.82 -15.03 9.28
CA ASN A 236 17.27 -13.65 9.45
C ASN A 236 16.13 -12.65 9.27
N ALA A 237 15.20 -12.86 8.32
CA ALA A 237 13.98 -12.08 8.18
C ALA A 237 13.20 -12.00 9.51
N TRP A 238 12.95 -13.15 10.13
CA TRP A 238 12.26 -13.22 11.42
C TRP A 238 13.04 -12.54 12.57
N ARG A 239 14.37 -12.72 12.60
CA ARG A 239 15.25 -12.09 13.59
C ARG A 239 15.19 -10.57 13.50
N ILE A 240 15.35 -10.01 12.29
CA ILE A 240 15.32 -8.57 12.05
C ILE A 240 13.92 -8.01 12.27
N PHE A 241 12.87 -8.67 11.76
CA PHE A 241 11.48 -8.30 12.01
C PHE A 241 11.20 -8.14 13.52
N ARG A 242 11.58 -9.12 14.35
CA ARG A 242 11.38 -9.02 15.80
C ARG A 242 12.14 -7.88 16.45
N ARG A 243 13.35 -7.59 16.00
CA ARG A 243 14.22 -6.54 16.55
C ARG A 243 13.80 -5.14 16.10
N ASP A 244 13.52 -4.95 14.79
CA ASP A 244 13.47 -3.64 14.15
C ASP A 244 12.06 -3.17 13.75
N ARG A 245 11.03 -4.01 13.82
CA ARG A 245 9.64 -3.69 13.41
C ARG A 245 9.01 -2.45 14.05
N LYS A 246 9.66 -1.83 15.01
CA LYS A 246 9.22 -0.61 15.68
C LYS A 246 10.18 0.57 15.43
N ARG A 247 11.16 0.42 14.56
CA ARG A 247 12.18 1.44 14.26
C ARG A 247 11.75 2.37 13.13
N HIS A 248 10.53 2.88 13.20
CA HIS A 248 10.02 3.89 12.27
C HIS A 248 9.11 4.89 12.99
N LYS A 249 8.95 6.11 12.44
CA LYS A 249 8.04 7.14 13.00
C LYS A 249 6.55 6.74 12.85
N SER A 250 6.18 6.04 11.76
CA SER A 250 4.90 5.35 11.66
C SER A 250 4.93 4.05 12.48
N PRO A 251 3.88 3.71 13.21
CA PRO A 251 3.80 2.47 13.98
C PRO A 251 3.68 1.21 13.08
N ASN A 252 3.56 1.38 11.77
CA ASN A 252 3.20 0.34 10.80
C ASN A 252 4.31 0.03 9.78
N SER A 253 4.96 1.03 9.18
CA SER A 253 5.87 0.88 8.03
C SER A 253 7.04 -0.08 8.28
N ALA A 254 7.67 -0.01 9.46
CA ALA A 254 8.85 -0.86 9.75
C ALA A 254 8.55 -2.36 9.81
N HIS A 255 7.31 -2.81 9.85
CA HIS A 255 7.01 -4.24 9.96
C HIS A 255 7.46 -5.01 8.71
N THR A 256 7.06 -4.57 7.55
CA THR A 256 7.43 -5.18 6.26
C THR A 256 8.84 -4.81 5.85
N GLU A 257 9.28 -3.57 6.07
CA GLU A 257 10.65 -3.16 5.80
C GLU A 257 11.67 -4.01 6.57
N ALA A 258 11.43 -4.27 7.86
CA ALA A 258 12.33 -5.09 8.69
C ALA A 258 12.38 -6.55 8.22
N ALA A 259 11.23 -7.13 7.83
CA ALA A 259 11.17 -8.47 7.28
C ALA A 259 11.94 -8.58 5.96
N CYS A 260 11.74 -7.60 5.05
CA CYS A 260 12.43 -7.55 3.76
C CYS A 260 13.95 -7.33 3.92
N ALA A 261 14.34 -6.37 4.77
CA ALA A 261 15.74 -6.09 5.10
C ALA A 261 16.46 -7.35 5.61
N GLY A 262 15.81 -8.07 6.53
CA GLY A 262 16.36 -9.32 7.05
C GLY A 262 16.45 -10.43 6.01
N ALA A 263 15.40 -10.61 5.18
CA ALA A 263 15.38 -11.62 4.13
C ALA A 263 16.50 -11.40 3.09
N LEU A 264 16.74 -10.15 2.73
CA LEU A 264 17.72 -9.75 1.72
C LEU A 264 19.11 -9.42 2.33
N GLN A 265 19.27 -9.46 3.65
CA GLN A 265 20.52 -9.16 4.38
C GLN A 265 21.02 -7.72 4.11
N LEU A 266 20.09 -6.78 4.07
CA LEU A 266 20.34 -5.38 3.75
C LEU A 266 20.11 -4.47 4.97
N GLN A 267 20.74 -3.31 4.93
CA GLN A 267 20.39 -2.19 5.79
C GLN A 267 19.54 -1.18 5.01
N LEU A 268 18.29 -1.01 5.43
CA LEU A 268 17.31 -0.07 4.88
C LEU A 268 17.12 1.15 5.79
N ALA A 269 16.27 2.09 5.38
CA ALA A 269 15.98 3.34 6.09
C ALA A 269 17.24 4.20 6.35
N GLY A 270 17.32 4.92 7.46
CA GLY A 270 18.38 5.87 7.74
C GLY A 270 18.03 7.29 7.31
N PRO A 271 18.96 8.27 7.50
CA PRO A 271 18.73 9.66 7.16
C PRO A 271 18.42 9.88 5.67
N ASN A 272 17.41 10.68 5.37
CA ASN A 272 17.01 11.01 3.99
C ASN A 272 16.52 12.45 3.88
N TYR A 273 16.58 13.03 2.68
CA TYR A 273 16.07 14.37 2.42
C TYR A 273 14.58 14.34 2.08
N TYR A 274 13.81 15.26 2.68
CA TYR A 274 12.40 15.50 2.41
C TYR A 274 12.18 17.00 2.29
N PHE A 275 11.72 17.47 1.15
CA PHE A 275 11.52 18.91 0.89
C PHE A 275 12.77 19.76 1.18
N GLY A 276 13.95 19.27 0.81
CA GLY A 276 15.24 19.90 1.01
C GLY A 276 15.80 19.82 2.44
N GLN A 277 15.07 19.20 3.40
CA GLN A 277 15.51 19.05 4.79
C GLN A 277 15.95 17.62 5.08
N LEU A 278 17.08 17.46 5.76
CA LEU A 278 17.54 16.17 6.23
C LEU A 278 16.67 15.71 7.40
N VAL A 279 16.00 14.58 7.22
CA VAL A 279 15.21 13.93 8.27
C VAL A 279 15.97 12.72 8.77
N ASP A 280 16.35 12.76 10.03
CA ASP A 280 16.99 11.62 10.69
C ASP A 280 15.97 10.52 10.97
N LYS A 281 16.29 9.30 10.53
CA LYS A 281 15.53 8.07 10.75
C LYS A 281 16.48 6.96 11.18
N PRO A 282 16.06 6.08 12.11
CA PRO A 282 16.87 4.92 12.45
C PRO A 282 17.00 3.98 11.26
N THR A 283 18.12 3.27 11.17
CA THR A 283 18.34 2.20 10.21
C THR A 283 17.57 0.93 10.60
N ILE A 284 17.17 0.14 9.61
CA ILE A 284 16.44 -1.13 9.74
C ILE A 284 17.25 -2.22 9.05
N GLY A 285 17.48 -3.34 9.73
CA GLY A 285 18.33 -4.41 9.23
C GLY A 285 19.80 -4.24 9.61
N ASP A 286 20.62 -5.18 9.17
CA ASP A 286 22.07 -5.20 9.35
C ASP A 286 22.76 -4.95 8.00
N ASP A 287 23.86 -4.22 8.01
CA ASP A 287 24.70 -3.97 6.84
C ASP A 287 25.61 -5.18 6.56
N GLN A 288 25.00 -6.28 6.07
CA GLN A 288 25.74 -7.51 5.77
C GLN A 288 26.30 -7.53 4.35
N ARG A 289 25.68 -6.78 3.44
CA ARG A 289 26.12 -6.56 2.07
C ARG A 289 25.59 -5.25 1.51
N PRO A 290 26.24 -4.68 0.50
CA PRO A 290 25.72 -3.49 -0.17
C PRO A 290 24.39 -3.76 -0.87
N VAL A 291 23.57 -2.71 -1.01
CA VAL A 291 22.35 -2.75 -1.81
C VAL A 291 22.73 -2.72 -3.29
N GLU A 292 22.15 -3.60 -4.07
CA GLU A 292 22.31 -3.73 -5.51
C GLU A 292 20.99 -3.44 -6.26
N ALA A 293 21.06 -3.01 -7.51
CA ALA A 293 19.87 -2.83 -8.35
C ALA A 293 18.99 -4.10 -8.41
N LEU A 294 19.62 -5.29 -8.42
CA LEU A 294 18.93 -6.58 -8.44
C LEU A 294 18.02 -6.80 -7.20
N ASP A 295 18.29 -6.10 -6.09
CA ASP A 295 17.45 -6.22 -4.88
C ASP A 295 16.03 -5.71 -5.07
N ILE A 296 15.82 -4.82 -6.04
CA ILE A 296 14.48 -4.38 -6.44
C ILE A 296 13.67 -5.59 -6.95
N LEU A 297 14.25 -6.41 -7.79
CA LEU A 297 13.58 -7.62 -8.31
C LEU A 297 13.44 -8.70 -7.21
N ARG A 298 14.43 -8.81 -6.32
CA ARG A 298 14.37 -9.72 -5.17
C ARG A 298 13.23 -9.34 -4.22
N ALA A 299 13.07 -8.05 -3.91
CA ALA A 299 11.95 -7.53 -3.13
C ALA A 299 10.59 -7.79 -3.81
N GLY A 300 10.52 -7.64 -5.14
CA GLY A 300 9.33 -7.98 -5.92
C GLY A 300 8.95 -9.48 -5.85
N ARG A 301 9.92 -10.38 -5.79
CA ARG A 301 9.66 -11.82 -5.57
C ARG A 301 9.12 -12.09 -4.17
N ILE A 302 9.67 -11.42 -3.15
CA ILE A 302 9.18 -11.52 -1.77
C ILE A 302 7.75 -10.97 -1.69
N LEU A 303 7.46 -9.83 -2.32
CA LEU A 303 6.11 -9.27 -2.41
C LEU A 303 5.10 -10.29 -2.95
N TYR A 304 5.38 -10.95 -4.07
CA TYR A 304 4.46 -11.91 -4.68
C TYR A 304 4.26 -13.15 -3.82
N ALA A 305 5.33 -13.69 -3.22
CA ALA A 305 5.21 -14.80 -2.29
C ALA A 305 4.37 -14.41 -1.05
N THR A 306 4.57 -13.21 -0.52
CA THR A 306 3.80 -12.65 0.61
C THR A 306 2.33 -12.49 0.25
N ALA A 307 2.03 -11.93 -0.93
CA ALA A 307 0.68 -11.74 -1.45
C ALA A 307 -0.05 -13.09 -1.64
N PHE A 308 0.66 -14.11 -2.12
CA PHE A 308 0.12 -15.46 -2.26
C PHE A 308 -0.28 -16.06 -0.89
N PHE A 309 0.57 -15.95 0.14
CA PHE A 309 0.21 -16.41 1.49
C PHE A 309 -0.97 -15.64 2.07
N ALA A 310 -1.06 -14.34 1.83
CA ALA A 310 -2.19 -13.54 2.26
C ALA A 310 -3.48 -13.96 1.55
N LEU A 311 -3.44 -14.17 0.23
CA LEU A 311 -4.58 -14.67 -0.54
C LEU A 311 -5.04 -16.03 -0.03
N LEU A 312 -4.11 -16.93 0.22
CA LEU A 312 -4.44 -18.26 0.77
C LEU A 312 -5.12 -18.15 2.13
N LEU A 313 -4.60 -17.30 3.01
CA LEU A 313 -5.11 -17.13 4.37
C LEU A 313 -6.49 -16.45 4.39
N PHE A 314 -6.67 -15.36 3.65
CA PHE A 314 -7.87 -14.50 3.73
C PHE A 314 -8.93 -14.81 2.67
N CYS A 315 -8.59 -15.57 1.63
CA CYS A 315 -9.54 -15.97 0.59
C CYS A 315 -9.63 -17.49 0.47
N GLY A 316 -8.49 -18.17 0.31
CA GLY A 316 -8.48 -19.62 0.06
C GLY A 316 -9.04 -20.44 1.22
N VAL A 317 -8.55 -20.23 2.45
CA VAL A 317 -9.03 -20.95 3.64
C VAL A 317 -10.51 -20.67 3.93
N PRO A 318 -11.00 -19.42 3.98
CA PRO A 318 -12.43 -19.16 4.14
C PRO A 318 -13.29 -19.75 3.03
N LEU A 319 -12.83 -19.73 1.78
CA LEU A 319 -13.55 -20.32 0.66
C LEU A 319 -13.69 -21.85 0.83
N LEU A 320 -12.63 -22.53 1.23
CA LEU A 320 -12.68 -23.98 1.51
C LEU A 320 -13.66 -24.32 2.64
N ILE A 321 -13.65 -23.54 3.73
CA ILE A 321 -14.60 -23.74 4.84
C ILE A 321 -16.05 -23.55 4.40
N LEU A 322 -16.32 -22.59 3.50
CA LEU A 322 -17.66 -22.34 2.98
C LEU A 322 -18.13 -23.36 1.96
N LEU A 323 -17.22 -24.03 1.26
CA LEU A 323 -17.56 -25.05 0.26
C LEU A 323 -17.66 -26.46 0.87
N PHE A 324 -16.95 -26.70 1.96
CA PHE A 324 -16.90 -27.99 2.66
C PHE A 324 -17.18 -27.79 4.15
N PRO A 325 -18.43 -27.41 4.54
CA PRO A 325 -18.82 -27.09 5.91
C PRO A 325 -18.79 -28.32 6.84
#